data_2196cf562d7765a9f87bbe8091cf548a
#
_entry.id   2196cf562d7765a9f87bbe8091cf548a
#
_cell.length_a   1.000
_cell.length_b   1.000
_cell.length_c   1.000
_cell.angle_alpha   90.00
_cell.angle_beta   90.00
_cell.angle_gamma   90.00
#
_symmetry.space_group_name_H-M   'P 1'
#
loop_
_entity.id
_entity.type
_entity.pdbx_description
1 polymer ?
#
loop_
_entity_poly.entity_id
_entity_poly.type
_entity_poly.pdbx_seq_one_letter_code
_entity_poly.pdbx_strand_id
1 'polypeptide(L)'
;MTSTRMDLSRRALLSATGAVSLAAILAACSDTGADGKAVSTGASIDYDTVINSGPVASDDVVTASPWASAIRQAGVFRTGGTMTLPVFSSQDAATGRVSGFDAAIGQVLARYIIGGDDARALLDISQVTSDTRETSLENGTVQAVIATYSITPARDEKIDFAGPYYASGQGLLVRADEDGITGVGDLAGIKVAVQSGSSSVTALQKAAPDAEQTPFADNNACLAALEARSVDAYVVDQSILLGDMQGSDAFKSIGEPFTEDPYGIGLPQGSDAKAFVNAFLQTIYDDGTWEAIWRATIGAVTGGEAPEPPAIGSVPGSETGGAVPPTA
;
A
#
# COMPACT_ATOMS: atom_id res chain seq x y z
N MET A 1 0.29 -49.77 48.57
CA MET A 1 0.61 -51.03 47.86
C MET A 1 0.96 -50.68 46.47
N THR A 2 2.24 -50.71 46.25
CA THR A 2 3.14 -51.19 45.16
C THR A 2 2.99 -50.37 43.85
N SER A 3 3.83 -49.36 43.62
CA SER A 3 5.23 -49.36 43.18
C SER A 3 5.55 -50.33 42.04
N THR A 4 5.87 -49.80 40.86
CA THR A 4 7.07 -50.29 40.14
C THR A 4 7.47 -49.24 39.09
N ARG A 5 8.62 -48.62 39.40
CA ARG A 5 9.51 -47.96 38.43
C ARG A 5 10.22 -49.05 37.63
N MET A 6 10.51 -48.78 36.40
CA MET A 6 11.68 -49.40 35.77
C MET A 6 12.39 -48.39 34.88
N ASP A 7 13.59 -48.14 35.33
CA ASP A 7 14.68 -47.39 34.70
C ASP A 7 15.51 -48.32 33.81
N LEU A 8 16.44 -47.71 33.09
CA LEU A 8 17.67 -48.27 32.46
C LEU A 8 17.51 -48.71 30.99
N SER A 9 18.39 -48.36 30.09
CA SER A 9 19.83 -48.05 30.24
C SER A 9 20.42 -47.53 28.93
N ARG A 10 21.44 -46.76 29.12
CA ARG A 10 22.45 -46.31 28.12
C ARG A 10 23.30 -47.46 27.61
N ARG A 11 23.96 -47.18 26.49
CA ARG A 11 25.23 -47.73 25.92
C ARG A 11 24.99 -48.40 24.55
N ALA A 12 25.80 -48.28 23.57
CA ALA A 12 27.06 -47.55 23.31
C ALA A 12 27.53 -47.97 21.90
N LEU A 13 28.18 -47.05 21.24
CA LEU A 13 29.49 -47.18 20.57
C LEU A 13 29.60 -47.83 19.16
N LEU A 14 30.20 -47.03 18.34
CA LEU A 14 31.39 -47.17 17.48
C LEU A 14 31.16 -47.29 15.95
N SER A 15 31.53 -46.20 15.34
CA SER A 15 32.60 -46.03 14.33
C SER A 15 32.63 -46.93 13.09
N ALA A 16 32.54 -46.34 11.91
CA ALA A 16 33.48 -46.60 10.83
C ALA A 16 33.52 -45.45 9.81
N THR A 17 34.68 -44.91 9.72
CA THR A 17 35.23 -44.03 8.68
C THR A 17 35.19 -44.66 7.30
N GLY A 18 34.90 -43.87 6.27
CA GLY A 18 35.10 -44.28 4.88
C GLY A 18 35.02 -43.04 3.96
N ALA A 19 36.16 -42.67 3.46
CA ALA A 19 36.45 -41.53 2.62
C ALA A 19 36.17 -41.72 1.14
N VAL A 20 35.99 -40.62 0.42
CA VAL A 20 36.37 -40.28 -0.96
C VAL A 20 35.55 -40.90 -2.10
N SER A 21 34.90 -40.05 -2.88
CA SER A 21 35.31 -39.79 -4.30
C SER A 21 34.45 -38.70 -4.95
N LEU A 22 35.11 -37.66 -5.43
CA LEU A 22 34.64 -36.78 -6.52
C LEU A 22 34.37 -37.62 -7.78
N ALA A 23 33.24 -37.37 -8.41
CA ALA A 23 33.09 -37.59 -9.85
C ALA A 23 32.17 -36.54 -10.43
N ALA A 24 32.73 -35.58 -11.12
CA ALA A 24 32.07 -34.72 -12.08
C ALA A 24 31.74 -35.58 -13.31
N ILE A 25 30.48 -35.51 -13.77
CA ILE A 25 30.14 -35.93 -15.14
C ILE A 25 29.25 -34.85 -15.76
N LEU A 26 29.82 -34.14 -16.70
CA LEU A 26 29.16 -33.45 -17.80
C LEU A 26 28.68 -34.48 -18.83
N ALA A 27 27.40 -34.36 -19.25
CA ALA A 27 26.93 -34.81 -20.58
C ALA A 27 25.57 -34.13 -20.77
N ALA A 28 25.43 -33.26 -21.60
CA ALA A 28 25.16 -32.94 -23.00
C ALA A 28 23.90 -33.65 -23.54
N CYS A 29 22.92 -32.78 -23.91
CA CYS A 29 21.98 -32.84 -25.03
C CYS A 29 21.31 -34.15 -25.43
N SER A 30 19.97 -34.15 -25.36
CA SER A 30 19.18 -34.43 -26.54
C SER A 30 17.73 -33.97 -26.41
N ASP A 31 17.34 -33.29 -27.40
CA ASP A 31 16.07 -32.74 -27.84
C ASP A 31 14.95 -33.77 -27.86
N THR A 32 13.78 -33.41 -27.32
CA THR A 32 12.47 -33.65 -27.94
C THR A 32 11.39 -32.88 -27.23
N GLY A 33 10.61 -32.12 -28.00
CA GLY A 33 9.65 -31.12 -27.55
C GLY A 33 8.45 -31.65 -26.76
N ALA A 34 8.01 -30.83 -25.85
CA ALA A 34 6.62 -30.71 -25.45
C ALA A 34 6.46 -29.31 -24.89
N ASP A 35 5.53 -28.54 -25.45
CA ASP A 35 5.16 -27.20 -25.07
C ASP A 35 4.74 -27.11 -23.60
N GLY A 36 5.69 -26.87 -22.74
CA GLY A 36 5.49 -26.45 -21.37
C GLY A 36 5.96 -25.00 -21.29
N LYS A 37 5.05 -24.03 -21.41
CA LYS A 37 5.29 -22.65 -21.06
C LYS A 37 5.80 -22.63 -19.62
N ALA A 38 7.11 -22.52 -19.46
CA ALA A 38 7.70 -22.24 -18.16
C ALA A 38 7.11 -20.88 -17.69
N VAL A 39 6.25 -20.94 -16.70
CA VAL A 39 5.89 -19.75 -15.93
C VAL A 39 7.21 -19.26 -15.33
N SER A 40 7.74 -18.18 -15.87
CA SER A 40 8.84 -17.43 -15.29
C SER A 40 8.33 -16.98 -13.92
N THR A 41 8.75 -17.66 -12.86
CA THR A 41 8.67 -17.13 -11.51
C THR A 41 9.62 -15.94 -11.49
N GLY A 42 9.10 -14.75 -11.78
CA GLY A 42 9.84 -13.51 -11.68
C GLY A 42 10.51 -13.46 -10.31
N ALA A 43 11.83 -13.25 -10.31
CA ALA A 43 12.57 -13.04 -9.08
C ALA A 43 11.85 -11.95 -8.27
N SER A 44 11.56 -12.20 -7.00
CA SER A 44 10.96 -11.20 -6.11
C SER A 44 11.88 -9.98 -6.11
N ILE A 45 11.33 -8.83 -6.53
CA ILE A 45 12.07 -7.57 -6.50
C ILE A 45 12.21 -7.17 -5.04
N ASP A 46 13.45 -6.96 -4.59
CA ASP A 46 13.73 -6.56 -3.22
C ASP A 46 13.26 -5.12 -2.97
N TYR A 47 12.38 -4.95 -1.99
CA TYR A 47 11.77 -3.67 -1.63
C TYR A 47 12.80 -2.58 -1.33
N ASP A 48 13.85 -2.90 -0.52
CA ASP A 48 14.87 -1.92 -0.15
C ASP A 48 15.71 -1.51 -1.35
N THR A 49 15.98 -2.42 -2.27
CA THR A 49 16.64 -2.11 -3.53
C THR A 49 15.81 -1.13 -4.36
N VAL A 50 14.50 -1.33 -4.47
CA VAL A 50 13.62 -0.45 -5.24
C VAL A 50 13.62 0.97 -4.67
N ILE A 51 13.34 1.14 -3.37
CA ILE A 51 13.24 2.48 -2.78
C ILE A 51 14.59 3.23 -2.78
N ASN A 52 15.71 2.51 -2.69
CA ASN A 52 17.05 3.09 -2.66
C ASN A 52 17.66 3.33 -4.05
N SER A 53 17.07 2.76 -5.10
CA SER A 53 17.48 3.03 -6.51
C SER A 53 16.63 4.10 -7.19
N GLY A 54 15.58 4.62 -6.54
CA GLY A 54 14.73 5.67 -7.10
C GLY A 54 15.52 6.95 -7.51
N PRO A 55 14.91 7.82 -8.34
CA PRO A 55 15.58 9.02 -8.83
C PRO A 55 15.91 10.02 -7.71
N VAL A 56 16.83 10.94 -7.98
CA VAL A 56 17.18 12.09 -7.12
C VAL A 56 17.11 13.36 -7.98
N ALA A 57 16.33 14.35 -7.52
CA ALA A 57 16.20 15.61 -8.21
C ALA A 57 17.49 16.45 -8.15
N SER A 58 17.79 17.14 -9.25
CA SER A 58 18.91 18.09 -9.29
C SER A 58 18.69 19.24 -8.30
N ASP A 59 19.78 19.92 -7.94
CA ASP A 59 19.72 21.06 -7.03
C ASP A 59 18.81 22.18 -7.56
N ASP A 60 18.83 22.42 -8.85
CA ASP A 60 18.00 23.46 -9.49
C ASP A 60 16.51 23.13 -9.39
N VAL A 61 16.12 21.86 -9.56
CA VAL A 61 14.73 21.41 -9.43
C VAL A 61 14.23 21.61 -8.00
N VAL A 62 15.03 21.23 -7.00
CA VAL A 62 14.61 21.37 -5.59
C VAL A 62 14.60 22.82 -5.15
N THR A 63 15.59 23.64 -5.55
CA THR A 63 15.67 25.06 -5.17
C THR A 63 14.59 25.90 -5.83
N ALA A 64 14.04 25.46 -6.95
CA ALA A 64 12.88 26.11 -7.58
C ALA A 64 11.57 25.93 -6.80
N SER A 65 11.49 24.96 -5.88
CA SER A 65 10.35 24.71 -5.01
C SER A 65 10.67 25.10 -3.57
N PRO A 66 10.06 26.16 -3.01
CA PRO A 66 10.15 26.49 -1.59
C PRO A 66 9.77 25.34 -0.68
N TRP A 67 8.71 24.58 -1.02
CA TRP A 67 8.27 23.42 -0.26
C TRP A 67 9.36 22.32 -0.24
N ALA A 68 9.87 21.92 -1.38
CA ALA A 68 10.92 20.88 -1.47
C ALA A 68 12.25 21.34 -0.84
N SER A 69 12.61 22.62 -1.02
CA SER A 69 13.79 23.22 -0.39
C SER A 69 13.75 23.14 1.13
N ALA A 70 12.60 23.42 1.74
CA ALA A 70 12.44 23.33 3.18
C ALA A 70 12.61 21.90 3.70
N ILE A 71 12.11 20.90 2.96
CA ILE A 71 12.27 19.47 3.30
C ILE A 71 13.75 19.08 3.18
N ARG A 72 14.42 19.42 2.08
CA ARG A 72 15.85 19.13 1.90
C ARG A 72 16.71 19.74 3.00
N GLN A 73 16.44 20.98 3.40
CA GLN A 73 17.15 21.64 4.50
C GLN A 73 16.91 20.96 5.85
N ALA A 74 15.70 20.44 6.08
CA ALA A 74 15.38 19.68 7.29
C ALA A 74 16.03 18.30 7.33
N GLY A 75 16.41 17.75 6.17
CA GLY A 75 17.00 16.41 6.03
C GLY A 75 16.03 15.26 6.34
N VAL A 76 14.74 15.56 6.50
CA VAL A 76 13.67 14.59 6.74
C VAL A 76 12.36 15.09 6.13
N PHE A 77 11.65 14.16 5.49
CA PHE A 77 10.31 14.40 4.95
C PHE A 77 9.25 13.85 5.91
N ARG A 78 8.42 14.72 6.48
CA ARG A 78 7.35 14.33 7.42
C ARG A 78 6.04 14.15 6.68
N THR A 79 5.49 12.94 6.74
CA THR A 79 4.23 12.61 6.07
C THR A 79 3.20 12.04 7.04
N GLY A 80 1.93 12.24 6.72
CA GLY A 80 0.84 11.46 7.28
C GLY A 80 0.67 10.18 6.46
N GLY A 81 0.63 9.05 7.12
CA GLY A 81 0.42 7.75 6.51
C GLY A 81 -0.32 6.82 7.45
N THR A 82 -0.66 5.63 7.00
CA THR A 82 -1.08 4.55 7.89
C THR A 82 0.14 3.71 8.25
N MET A 83 0.08 3.03 9.40
CA MET A 83 1.10 2.06 9.80
C MET A 83 0.48 0.68 10.08
N THR A 84 -0.75 0.48 9.65
CA THR A 84 -1.56 -0.69 9.96
C THR A 84 -2.27 -1.30 8.76
N LEU A 85 -2.02 -0.79 7.55
CA LEU A 85 -2.60 -1.33 6.30
C LEU A 85 -1.57 -2.22 5.60
N PRO A 86 -1.71 -3.55 5.63
CA PRO A 86 -0.89 -4.45 4.84
C PRO A 86 -0.92 -4.05 3.36
N VAL A 87 0.16 -4.33 2.62
CA VAL A 87 0.33 -4.01 1.19
C VAL A 87 0.54 -2.50 0.92
N PHE A 88 -0.18 -1.58 1.59
CA PHE A 88 -0.07 -0.14 1.34
C PHE A 88 0.92 0.55 2.28
N SER A 89 0.72 0.46 3.58
CA SER A 89 1.66 1.02 4.56
C SER A 89 1.47 0.32 5.90
N SER A 90 2.42 -0.54 6.25
CA SER A 90 2.39 -1.32 7.48
C SER A 90 3.74 -1.29 8.17
N GLN A 91 3.73 -1.11 9.50
CA GLN A 91 4.90 -1.15 10.33
C GLN A 91 5.15 -2.56 10.85
N ASP A 92 6.31 -3.11 10.58
CA ASP A 92 6.78 -4.34 11.19
C ASP A 92 7.06 -4.14 12.68
N ALA A 93 6.36 -4.89 13.52
CA ALA A 93 6.42 -4.71 14.97
C ALA A 93 7.79 -5.05 15.59
N ALA A 94 8.58 -5.91 14.94
CA ALA A 94 9.88 -6.34 15.44
C ALA A 94 11.01 -5.36 15.09
N THR A 95 10.94 -4.77 13.90
CA THR A 95 11.98 -3.89 13.36
C THR A 95 11.62 -2.42 13.39
N GLY A 96 10.33 -2.09 13.53
CA GLY A 96 9.81 -0.74 13.42
C GLY A 96 9.81 -0.19 11.98
N ARG A 97 10.21 -0.99 10.98
CA ARG A 97 10.29 -0.56 9.58
C ARG A 97 8.91 -0.50 8.95
N VAL A 98 8.61 0.58 8.26
CA VAL A 98 7.36 0.72 7.49
C VAL A 98 7.61 0.34 6.05
N SER A 99 6.72 -0.45 5.45
CA SER A 99 6.77 -0.88 4.06
C SER A 99 5.37 -0.98 3.45
N GLY A 100 5.30 -1.03 2.13
CA GLY A 100 4.07 -1.09 1.35
C GLY A 100 4.08 -0.04 0.24
N PHE A 101 3.05 -0.03 -0.58
CA PHE A 101 2.98 0.79 -1.79
C PHE A 101 3.01 2.30 -1.48
N ASP A 102 2.15 2.78 -0.58
CA ASP A 102 2.13 4.18 -0.14
C ASP A 102 3.43 4.59 0.55
N ALA A 103 3.94 3.70 1.43
CA ALA A 103 5.21 3.93 2.11
C ALA A 103 6.37 4.03 1.11
N ALA A 104 6.42 3.19 0.07
CA ALA A 104 7.46 3.22 -0.96
C ALA A 104 7.38 4.51 -1.79
N ILE A 105 6.19 4.94 -2.21
CA ILE A 105 6.00 6.23 -2.90
C ILE A 105 6.55 7.38 -2.04
N GLY A 106 6.25 7.39 -0.74
CA GLY A 106 6.75 8.40 0.20
C GLY A 106 8.27 8.34 0.39
N GLN A 107 8.84 7.13 0.51
CA GLN A 107 10.29 6.92 0.66
C GLN A 107 11.07 7.32 -0.58
N VAL A 108 10.56 7.01 -1.78
CA VAL A 108 11.18 7.45 -3.04
C VAL A 108 11.03 8.96 -3.22
N LEU A 109 9.90 9.57 -2.84
CA LEU A 109 9.74 11.02 -2.87
C LEU A 109 10.70 11.71 -1.88
N ALA A 110 10.88 11.16 -0.67
CA ALA A 110 11.86 11.66 0.29
C ALA A 110 13.29 11.63 -0.30
N ARG A 111 13.67 10.52 -0.93
CA ARG A 111 14.93 10.38 -1.63
C ARG A 111 15.04 11.35 -2.81
N TYR A 112 14.00 11.51 -3.60
CA TYR A 112 13.96 12.45 -4.72
C TYR A 112 14.26 13.89 -4.27
N ILE A 113 13.68 14.31 -3.15
CA ILE A 113 13.89 15.65 -2.59
C ILE A 113 15.26 15.78 -1.92
N ILE A 114 15.66 14.85 -1.05
CA ILE A 114 16.78 15.02 -0.11
C ILE A 114 18.08 14.42 -0.67
N GLY A 115 17.97 13.34 -1.44
CA GLY A 115 19.11 12.52 -1.84
C GLY A 115 19.50 11.49 -0.74
N GLY A 116 20.59 10.76 -0.94
CA GLY A 116 21.09 9.77 0.01
C GLY A 116 20.78 8.33 -0.39
N ASP A 117 21.30 7.37 0.39
CA ASP A 117 21.29 5.95 0.06
C ASP A 117 20.35 5.10 0.93
N ASP A 118 19.69 5.70 1.92
CA ASP A 118 18.69 5.07 2.79
C ASP A 118 17.38 5.86 2.78
N ALA A 119 16.52 5.55 1.81
CA ALA A 119 15.24 6.23 1.62
C ALA A 119 14.30 6.09 2.83
N ARG A 120 14.42 5.00 3.62
CA ARG A 120 13.63 4.83 4.84
C ARG A 120 13.98 5.85 5.91
N ALA A 121 15.27 6.12 6.10
CA ALA A 121 15.75 7.07 7.09
C ALA A 121 15.39 8.53 6.76
N LEU A 122 15.04 8.82 5.49
CA LEU A 122 14.67 10.15 5.03
C LEU A 122 13.18 10.47 5.23
N LEU A 123 12.35 9.47 5.55
CA LEU A 123 10.90 9.60 5.70
C LEU A 123 10.48 9.35 7.14
N ASP A 124 9.75 10.32 7.72
CA ASP A 124 9.08 10.21 9.01
C ASP A 124 7.58 10.13 8.79
N ILE A 125 6.96 8.98 9.11
CA ILE A 125 5.54 8.73 8.90
C ILE A 125 4.81 8.85 10.24
N SER A 126 3.92 9.84 10.33
CA SER A 126 2.98 9.98 11.44
C SER A 126 1.68 9.24 11.11
N GLN A 127 1.18 8.43 12.05
CA GLN A 127 -0.10 7.75 11.88
C GLN A 127 -1.23 8.77 11.72
N VAL A 128 -2.01 8.63 10.65
CA VAL A 128 -3.26 9.38 10.45
C VAL A 128 -4.42 8.42 10.20
N THR A 129 -5.64 8.92 10.42
CA THR A 129 -6.89 8.27 10.05
C THR A 129 -7.59 9.10 8.96
N SER A 130 -8.67 8.59 8.40
CA SER A 130 -9.48 9.35 7.43
C SER A 130 -10.02 10.66 8.00
N ASP A 131 -10.26 10.74 9.32
CA ASP A 131 -10.72 11.96 9.99
C ASP A 131 -9.61 12.98 10.25
N THR A 132 -8.35 12.57 10.37
CA THR A 132 -7.27 13.44 10.88
C THR A 132 -6.31 13.93 9.81
N ARG A 133 -6.28 13.30 8.62
CA ARG A 133 -5.28 13.59 7.58
C ARG A 133 -5.38 15.02 7.01
N GLU A 134 -6.59 15.56 6.82
CA GLU A 134 -6.78 16.94 6.36
C GLU A 134 -6.26 17.94 7.40
N THR A 135 -6.68 17.81 8.66
CA THR A 135 -6.22 18.66 9.75
C THR A 135 -4.71 18.59 9.97
N SER A 136 -4.09 17.44 9.74
CA SER A 136 -2.63 17.27 9.84
C SER A 136 -1.87 18.08 8.79
N LEU A 137 -2.43 18.25 7.59
CA LEU A 137 -1.91 19.13 6.54
C LEU A 137 -2.17 20.60 6.87
N GLU A 138 -3.40 20.96 7.23
CA GLU A 138 -3.83 22.33 7.52
C GLU A 138 -3.01 22.98 8.65
N ASN A 139 -2.70 22.21 9.69
CA ASN A 139 -1.91 22.71 10.83
C ASN A 139 -0.39 22.56 10.66
N GLY A 140 0.08 22.01 9.52
CA GLY A 140 1.49 21.85 9.21
C GLY A 140 2.22 20.77 10.03
N THR A 141 1.49 19.87 10.69
CA THR A 141 2.09 18.73 11.41
C THR A 141 2.85 17.81 10.43
N VAL A 142 2.31 17.66 9.24
CA VAL A 142 2.91 16.91 8.13
C VAL A 142 3.02 17.79 6.89
N GLN A 143 3.93 17.42 5.99
CA GLN A 143 4.20 18.15 4.74
C GLN A 143 3.47 17.54 3.54
N ALA A 144 3.06 16.27 3.66
CA ALA A 144 2.20 15.56 2.71
C ALA A 144 1.42 14.45 3.43
N VAL A 145 0.37 13.94 2.80
CA VAL A 145 -0.35 12.72 3.25
C VAL A 145 -0.37 11.72 2.11
N ILE A 146 0.13 10.50 2.38
CA ILE A 146 0.14 9.35 1.47
C ILE A 146 -0.49 8.18 2.24
N ALA A 147 -1.80 7.98 2.08
CA ALA A 147 -2.59 7.14 2.96
C ALA A 147 -3.85 6.61 2.26
N THR A 148 -3.71 5.92 1.11
CA THR A 148 -4.86 5.49 0.30
C THR A 148 -5.89 6.62 0.15
N TYR A 149 -5.41 7.81 -0.21
CA TYR A 149 -6.17 9.04 -0.05
C TYR A 149 -6.97 9.37 -1.33
N SER A 150 -8.24 8.91 -1.38
CA SER A 150 -9.12 9.18 -2.50
C SER A 150 -9.27 10.68 -2.76
N ILE A 151 -9.00 11.11 -3.98
CA ILE A 151 -9.23 12.48 -4.46
C ILE A 151 -10.73 12.68 -4.56
N THR A 152 -11.25 13.71 -3.89
CA THR A 152 -12.67 14.11 -3.99
C THR A 152 -12.79 15.62 -4.02
N PRO A 153 -13.83 16.18 -4.69
CA PRO A 153 -14.03 17.64 -4.72
C PRO A 153 -14.12 18.28 -3.32
N ALA A 154 -14.77 17.60 -2.37
CA ALA A 154 -14.91 18.11 -1.00
C ALA A 154 -13.58 18.20 -0.24
N ARG A 155 -12.62 17.34 -0.57
CA ARG A 155 -11.27 17.37 0.00
C ARG A 155 -10.39 18.40 -0.69
N ASP A 156 -10.53 18.56 -2.02
CA ASP A 156 -9.81 19.55 -2.82
C ASP A 156 -10.15 21.00 -2.42
N GLU A 157 -11.32 21.22 -1.81
CA GLU A 157 -11.67 22.52 -1.22
C GLU A 157 -10.78 22.90 -0.02
N LYS A 158 -10.08 21.94 0.60
CA LYS A 158 -9.30 22.13 1.84
C LYS A 158 -7.80 21.93 1.67
N ILE A 159 -7.42 21.04 0.77
CA ILE A 159 -6.03 20.65 0.51
C ILE A 159 -5.82 20.47 -0.99
N ASP A 160 -4.59 20.54 -1.45
CA ASP A 160 -4.26 20.20 -2.84
C ASP A 160 -3.96 18.71 -2.98
N PHE A 161 -4.25 18.14 -4.16
CA PHE A 161 -3.84 16.78 -4.51
C PHE A 161 -2.89 16.78 -5.69
N ALA A 162 -1.78 16.03 -5.57
CA ALA A 162 -0.98 15.57 -6.70
C ALA A 162 -1.38 14.15 -7.10
N GLY A 163 -1.23 13.79 -8.36
CA GLY A 163 -1.58 12.49 -8.91
C GLY A 163 -2.78 12.53 -9.84
N PRO A 164 -3.59 11.47 -9.93
CA PRO A 164 -3.56 10.28 -9.06
C PRO A 164 -2.33 9.40 -9.27
N TYR A 165 -1.96 8.63 -8.22
CA TYR A 165 -0.85 7.66 -8.30
C TYR A 165 -1.31 6.21 -8.28
N TYR A 166 -2.57 5.96 -7.97
CA TYR A 166 -3.21 4.65 -7.95
C TYR A 166 -4.71 4.79 -8.21
N ALA A 167 -5.35 3.74 -8.71
CA ALA A 167 -6.80 3.68 -8.90
C ALA A 167 -7.38 2.50 -8.12
N SER A 168 -8.41 2.76 -7.33
CA SER A 168 -9.19 1.78 -6.59
C SER A 168 -10.68 2.01 -6.81
N GLY A 169 -11.52 1.36 -6.03
CA GLY A 169 -12.96 1.56 -5.96
C GLY A 169 -13.51 0.91 -4.71
N GLN A 170 -14.70 1.29 -4.25
CA GLN A 170 -15.31 0.72 -3.06
C GLN A 170 -15.68 -0.74 -3.27
N GLY A 171 -15.17 -1.59 -2.41
CA GLY A 171 -15.49 -3.02 -2.33
C GLY A 171 -16.38 -3.35 -1.14
N LEU A 172 -16.86 -4.56 -1.12
CA LEU A 172 -17.71 -5.10 -0.06
C LEU A 172 -17.07 -6.35 0.54
N LEU A 173 -16.81 -6.33 1.83
CA LEU A 173 -16.28 -7.46 2.60
C LEU A 173 -17.35 -8.02 3.53
N VAL A 174 -17.46 -9.32 3.56
CA VAL A 174 -18.31 -10.05 4.51
C VAL A 174 -17.53 -11.19 5.15
N ARG A 175 -18.07 -11.78 6.21
CA ARG A 175 -17.51 -13.02 6.77
C ARG A 175 -17.60 -14.14 5.74
N ALA A 176 -16.68 -15.09 5.79
CA ALA A 176 -16.62 -16.21 4.85
C ALA A 176 -17.89 -17.08 4.86
N ASP A 177 -18.59 -17.16 6.01
CA ASP A 177 -19.84 -17.91 6.20
C ASP A 177 -21.12 -17.11 5.91
N GLU A 178 -20.99 -15.88 5.39
CA GLU A 178 -22.13 -15.03 5.01
C GLU A 178 -22.57 -15.34 3.57
N ASP A 179 -23.78 -15.84 3.38
CA ASP A 179 -24.31 -16.23 2.06
C ASP A 179 -25.53 -15.41 1.62
N GLY A 180 -26.05 -14.54 2.50
CA GLY A 180 -27.23 -13.71 2.23
C GLY A 180 -26.91 -12.42 1.51
N ILE A 181 -25.65 -11.93 1.59
CA ILE A 181 -25.19 -10.70 0.97
C ILE A 181 -24.38 -11.05 -0.28
N THR A 182 -24.90 -10.71 -1.45
CA THR A 182 -24.28 -11.00 -2.75
C THR A 182 -23.82 -9.76 -3.49
N GLY A 183 -24.14 -8.55 -2.98
CA GLY A 183 -23.75 -7.28 -3.53
C GLY A 183 -24.25 -6.10 -2.71
N VAL A 184 -23.89 -4.90 -3.11
CA VAL A 184 -24.28 -3.64 -2.46
C VAL A 184 -25.81 -3.45 -2.42
N GLY A 185 -26.53 -4.04 -3.35
CA GLY A 185 -28.01 -3.98 -3.40
C GLY A 185 -28.71 -4.73 -2.26
N ASP A 186 -28.03 -5.64 -1.58
CA ASP A 186 -28.59 -6.43 -0.48
C ASP A 186 -28.42 -5.78 0.89
N LEU A 187 -27.85 -4.56 0.95
CA LEU A 187 -27.45 -3.91 2.19
C LEU A 187 -28.59 -3.14 2.89
N ALA A 188 -29.82 -3.11 2.36
CA ALA A 188 -30.94 -2.44 3.01
C ALA A 188 -31.24 -3.04 4.38
N GLY A 189 -31.18 -2.22 5.46
CA GLY A 189 -31.35 -2.67 6.85
C GLY A 189 -30.20 -3.50 7.42
N ILE A 190 -29.11 -3.68 6.68
CA ILE A 190 -27.90 -4.39 7.10
C ILE A 190 -26.95 -3.41 7.81
N LYS A 191 -26.36 -3.86 8.91
CA LYS A 191 -25.31 -3.10 9.62
C LYS A 191 -23.99 -3.18 8.88
N VAL A 192 -23.55 -2.06 8.36
CA VAL A 192 -22.33 -1.97 7.53
C VAL A 192 -21.29 -1.10 8.22
N ALA A 193 -20.12 -1.66 8.49
CA ALA A 193 -18.97 -0.89 8.94
C ALA A 193 -18.46 0.02 7.84
N VAL A 194 -18.03 1.22 8.21
CA VAL A 194 -17.27 2.16 7.38
C VAL A 194 -16.22 2.86 8.24
N GLN A 195 -15.12 3.29 7.67
CA GLN A 195 -14.19 4.14 8.39
C GLN A 195 -14.74 5.58 8.43
N SER A 196 -14.79 6.18 9.62
CA SER A 196 -15.19 7.57 9.80
C SER A 196 -14.34 8.50 8.93
N GLY A 197 -14.96 9.49 8.26
CA GLY A 197 -14.26 10.45 7.37
C GLY A 197 -13.73 9.87 6.06
N SER A 198 -13.98 8.57 5.78
CA SER A 198 -13.59 7.96 4.50
C SER A 198 -14.57 8.27 3.36
N SER A 199 -14.11 8.05 2.12
CA SER A 199 -14.98 8.10 0.92
C SER A 199 -16.06 7.02 0.94
N SER A 200 -15.84 5.92 1.67
CA SER A 200 -16.80 4.82 1.83
C SER A 200 -18.12 5.26 2.44
N VAL A 201 -18.10 6.23 3.39
CA VAL A 201 -19.31 6.79 4.01
C VAL A 201 -20.25 7.36 2.95
N THR A 202 -19.72 8.21 2.08
CA THR A 202 -20.52 8.85 1.01
C THR A 202 -20.89 7.87 -0.09
N ALA A 203 -19.99 6.96 -0.44
CA ALA A 203 -20.22 5.93 -1.45
C ALA A 203 -21.35 4.98 -1.02
N LEU A 204 -21.31 4.49 0.21
CA LEU A 204 -22.36 3.63 0.76
C LEU A 204 -23.70 4.36 0.86
N GLN A 205 -23.72 5.61 1.36
CA GLN A 205 -24.94 6.41 1.42
C GLN A 205 -25.60 6.57 0.05
N LYS A 206 -24.79 6.67 -1.01
CA LYS A 206 -25.29 6.81 -2.39
C LYS A 206 -25.76 5.48 -2.98
N ALA A 207 -25.01 4.41 -2.75
CA ALA A 207 -25.26 3.10 -3.37
C ALA A 207 -26.32 2.27 -2.62
N ALA A 208 -26.38 2.39 -1.29
CA ALA A 208 -27.33 1.69 -0.43
C ALA A 208 -27.84 2.64 0.69
N PRO A 209 -28.71 3.59 0.38
CA PRO A 209 -29.15 4.63 1.34
C PRO A 209 -29.89 4.07 2.55
N ASP A 210 -30.46 2.86 2.44
CA ASP A 210 -31.17 2.18 3.52
C ASP A 210 -30.28 1.24 4.34
N ALA A 211 -28.97 1.20 4.09
CA ALA A 211 -27.99 0.49 4.92
C ALA A 211 -27.79 1.20 6.27
N GLU A 212 -27.63 0.42 7.34
CA GLU A 212 -27.32 0.95 8.67
C GLU A 212 -25.79 1.17 8.81
N GLN A 213 -25.32 2.36 8.45
CA GLN A 213 -23.88 2.69 8.55
C GLN A 213 -23.43 2.74 10.01
N THR A 214 -22.37 2.02 10.32
CA THR A 214 -21.71 2.02 11.63
C THR A 214 -20.25 2.48 11.45
N PRO A 215 -19.94 3.75 11.77
CA PRO A 215 -18.58 4.27 11.59
C PRO A 215 -17.63 3.81 12.69
N PHE A 216 -16.40 3.46 12.29
CA PHE A 216 -15.27 3.11 13.16
C PHE A 216 -14.08 4.00 12.85
N ALA A 217 -13.11 4.06 13.77
CA ALA A 217 -11.95 4.94 13.65
C ALA A 217 -10.98 4.55 12.54
N ASP A 218 -10.81 3.25 12.32
CA ASP A 218 -9.82 2.70 11.38
C ASP A 218 -10.21 1.32 10.83
N ASN A 219 -9.40 0.79 9.92
CA ASN A 219 -9.59 -0.51 9.28
C ASN A 219 -9.66 -1.67 10.29
N ASN A 220 -8.75 -1.69 11.26
CA ASN A 220 -8.69 -2.78 12.24
C ASN A 220 -9.95 -2.83 13.10
N ALA A 221 -10.50 -1.67 13.47
CA ALA A 221 -11.73 -1.59 14.22
C ALA A 221 -12.95 -2.08 13.40
N CYS A 222 -13.00 -1.77 12.09
CA CYS A 222 -14.02 -2.31 11.18
C CYS A 222 -13.94 -3.83 11.07
N LEU A 223 -12.74 -4.39 10.86
CA LEU A 223 -12.53 -5.85 10.77
C LEU A 223 -12.90 -6.55 12.07
N ALA A 224 -12.47 -6.02 13.21
CA ALA A 224 -12.83 -6.57 14.52
C ALA A 224 -14.35 -6.56 14.76
N ALA A 225 -15.05 -5.51 14.32
CA ALA A 225 -16.51 -5.43 14.42
C ALA A 225 -17.20 -6.46 13.51
N LEU A 226 -16.68 -6.69 12.30
CA LEU A 226 -17.18 -7.69 11.37
C LEU A 226 -16.96 -9.11 11.90
N GLU A 227 -15.77 -9.41 12.43
CA GLU A 227 -15.44 -10.69 13.06
C GLU A 227 -16.31 -10.98 14.29
N ALA A 228 -16.51 -9.97 15.15
CA ALA A 228 -17.36 -10.05 16.33
C ALA A 228 -18.86 -10.10 16.02
N ARG A 229 -19.28 -10.04 14.76
CA ARG A 229 -20.70 -10.03 14.32
C ARG A 229 -21.49 -8.84 14.87
N SER A 230 -20.84 -7.74 15.20
CA SER A 230 -21.52 -6.48 15.58
C SER A 230 -21.98 -5.69 14.36
N VAL A 231 -21.39 -5.97 13.21
CA VAL A 231 -21.81 -5.58 11.86
C VAL A 231 -21.81 -6.80 10.94
N ASP A 232 -22.50 -6.72 9.81
CA ASP A 232 -22.67 -7.84 8.89
C ASP A 232 -21.83 -7.69 7.62
N ALA A 233 -21.45 -6.47 7.28
CA ALA A 233 -20.61 -6.15 6.14
C ALA A 233 -19.66 -5.01 6.46
N TYR A 234 -18.63 -4.84 5.64
CA TYR A 234 -17.69 -3.72 5.68
C TYR A 234 -17.47 -3.18 4.26
N VAL A 235 -17.66 -1.88 4.09
CA VAL A 235 -17.39 -1.17 2.83
C VAL A 235 -16.12 -0.36 2.97
N VAL A 236 -15.17 -0.62 2.10
CA VAL A 236 -13.86 0.04 2.01
C VAL A 236 -13.30 -0.16 0.61
N ASP A 237 -12.27 0.59 0.26
CA ASP A 237 -11.58 0.44 -1.02
C ASP A 237 -11.12 -1.01 -1.23
N GLN A 238 -11.42 -1.58 -2.40
CA GLN A 238 -11.09 -2.97 -2.73
C GLN A 238 -9.59 -3.24 -2.62
N SER A 239 -8.76 -2.26 -2.91
CA SER A 239 -7.31 -2.37 -2.76
C SER A 239 -6.87 -2.67 -1.31
N ILE A 240 -7.59 -2.12 -0.31
CA ILE A 240 -7.34 -2.39 1.12
C ILE A 240 -7.70 -3.83 1.44
N LEU A 241 -8.81 -4.35 0.86
CA LEU A 241 -9.26 -5.73 1.07
C LEU A 241 -8.22 -6.77 0.64
N LEU A 242 -7.34 -6.45 -0.32
CA LEU A 242 -6.25 -7.34 -0.72
C LEU A 242 -5.35 -7.69 0.47
N GLY A 243 -5.05 -6.69 1.31
CA GLY A 243 -4.25 -6.88 2.52
C GLY A 243 -5.03 -7.58 3.63
N ASP A 244 -6.31 -7.22 3.81
CA ASP A 244 -7.16 -7.76 4.87
C ASP A 244 -7.48 -9.25 4.69
N MET A 245 -7.56 -9.71 3.44
CA MET A 245 -7.78 -11.12 3.11
C MET A 245 -6.48 -11.94 3.06
N GLN A 246 -5.31 -11.30 3.10
CA GLN A 246 -4.03 -12.01 3.00
C GLN A 246 -3.80 -12.91 4.21
N GLY A 247 -3.78 -14.23 3.96
CA GLY A 247 -3.56 -15.22 5.02
C GLY A 247 -4.72 -15.40 6.01
N SER A 248 -5.92 -14.92 5.66
CA SER A 248 -7.13 -15.06 6.47
C SER A 248 -8.26 -15.69 5.65
N ASP A 249 -8.80 -16.79 6.14
CA ASP A 249 -10.00 -17.44 5.57
C ASP A 249 -11.29 -16.94 6.28
N ALA A 250 -11.18 -15.91 7.13
CA ALA A 250 -12.32 -15.40 7.92
C ALA A 250 -13.30 -14.55 7.10
N PHE A 251 -12.81 -13.97 6.00
CA PHE A 251 -13.55 -13.01 5.19
C PHE A 251 -13.55 -13.36 3.71
N LYS A 252 -14.52 -12.83 2.98
CA LYS A 252 -14.57 -12.85 1.51
C LYS A 252 -15.03 -11.50 0.97
N SER A 253 -14.44 -11.08 -0.16
CA SER A 253 -14.91 -9.93 -0.92
C SER A 253 -16.07 -10.34 -1.82
N ILE A 254 -17.04 -9.47 -1.96
CA ILE A 254 -18.26 -9.70 -2.74
C ILE A 254 -18.34 -8.74 -3.91
N GLY A 255 -18.48 -9.31 -5.10
CA GLY A 255 -18.67 -8.54 -6.35
C GLY A 255 -17.45 -7.74 -6.78
N GLU A 256 -17.67 -6.90 -7.79
CA GLU A 256 -16.70 -5.94 -8.28
C GLU A 256 -16.83 -4.61 -7.53
N PRO A 257 -15.82 -3.74 -7.55
CA PRO A 257 -15.93 -2.40 -7.00
C PRO A 257 -17.10 -1.63 -7.61
N PHE A 258 -17.84 -0.89 -6.78
CA PHE A 258 -19.01 -0.15 -7.23
C PHE A 258 -18.79 1.36 -7.38
N THR A 259 -17.54 1.82 -7.21
CA THR A 259 -17.06 3.19 -7.47
C THR A 259 -15.71 3.18 -8.15
N GLU A 260 -15.24 4.39 -8.53
CA GLU A 260 -13.86 4.66 -8.89
C GLU A 260 -13.28 5.62 -7.84
N ASP A 261 -12.21 5.22 -7.17
CA ASP A 261 -11.55 5.97 -6.09
C ASP A 261 -10.06 6.17 -6.42
N PRO A 262 -9.71 7.23 -7.17
CA PRO A 262 -8.33 7.55 -7.49
C PRO A 262 -7.60 8.06 -6.24
N TYR A 263 -6.40 7.52 -5.96
CA TYR A 263 -5.58 7.96 -4.83
C TYR A 263 -4.61 9.06 -5.25
N GLY A 264 -4.60 10.14 -4.48
CA GLY A 264 -3.66 11.25 -4.63
C GLY A 264 -2.79 11.45 -3.39
N ILE A 265 -1.71 12.17 -3.58
CA ILE A 265 -0.87 12.67 -2.50
C ILE A 265 -1.47 13.99 -2.03
N GLY A 266 -1.99 14.02 -0.80
CA GLY A 266 -2.52 15.24 -0.18
C GLY A 266 -1.40 16.19 0.22
N LEU A 267 -1.55 17.47 -0.06
CA LEU A 267 -0.54 18.53 0.08
C LEU A 267 -1.16 19.77 0.69
N PRO A 268 -0.36 20.66 1.30
CA PRO A 268 -0.86 21.94 1.80
C PRO A 268 -1.46 22.78 0.68
N GLN A 269 -2.68 23.28 0.90
CA GLN A 269 -3.43 24.05 -0.10
C GLN A 269 -2.69 25.30 -0.56
N GLY A 270 -2.68 25.55 -1.87
CA GLY A 270 -2.08 26.72 -2.49
C GLY A 270 -0.55 26.77 -2.44
N SER A 271 0.11 25.67 -2.07
CA SER A 271 1.57 25.59 -2.09
C SER A 271 2.09 25.17 -3.49
N ASP A 272 3.40 25.35 -3.72
CA ASP A 272 4.07 24.86 -4.93
C ASP A 272 4.29 23.34 -4.94
N ALA A 273 3.94 22.65 -3.84
CA ALA A 273 4.13 21.22 -3.66
C ALA A 273 3.44 20.38 -4.75
N LYS A 274 2.20 20.75 -5.15
CA LYS A 274 1.42 20.02 -6.17
C LYS A 274 2.20 19.90 -7.49
N ALA A 275 2.76 20.99 -7.98
CA ALA A 275 3.53 20.99 -9.23
C ALA A 275 4.80 20.14 -9.11
N PHE A 276 5.52 20.28 -7.99
CA PHE A 276 6.73 19.50 -7.71
C PHE A 276 6.45 17.99 -7.62
N VAL A 277 5.41 17.59 -6.87
CA VAL A 277 5.06 16.18 -6.69
C VAL A 277 4.50 15.57 -7.97
N ASN A 278 3.75 16.32 -8.79
CA ASN A 278 3.32 15.84 -10.10
C ASN A 278 4.51 15.60 -11.03
N ALA A 279 5.53 16.46 -11.02
CA ALA A 279 6.77 16.24 -11.79
C ALA A 279 7.54 15.00 -11.30
N PHE A 280 7.60 14.79 -9.99
CA PHE A 280 8.14 13.56 -9.40
C PHE A 280 7.37 12.31 -9.86
N LEU A 281 6.03 12.32 -9.78
CA LEU A 281 5.21 11.18 -10.24
C LEU A 281 5.45 10.87 -11.72
N GLN A 282 5.54 11.91 -12.57
CA GLN A 282 5.88 11.71 -13.98
C GLN A 282 7.26 11.08 -14.14
N THR A 283 8.25 11.52 -13.37
CA THR A 283 9.62 10.95 -13.42
C THR A 283 9.61 9.47 -13.09
N ILE A 284 8.92 9.04 -12.01
CA ILE A 284 8.88 7.62 -11.62
C ILE A 284 8.00 6.76 -12.53
N TYR A 285 7.09 7.36 -13.30
CA TYR A 285 6.33 6.67 -14.35
C TYR A 285 7.24 6.41 -15.57
N ASP A 286 7.96 7.44 -16.00
CA ASP A 286 8.80 7.40 -17.21
C ASP A 286 10.03 6.47 -17.04
N ASP A 287 10.61 6.41 -15.84
CA ASP A 287 11.80 5.60 -15.54
C ASP A 287 11.50 4.18 -15.04
N GLY A 288 10.20 3.83 -14.85
CA GLY A 288 9.76 2.51 -14.41
C GLY A 288 9.86 2.27 -12.91
N THR A 289 10.23 3.27 -12.10
CA THR A 289 10.30 3.16 -10.64
C THR A 289 8.92 2.84 -10.04
N TRP A 290 7.84 3.46 -10.55
CA TRP A 290 6.48 3.17 -10.10
C TRP A 290 6.10 1.69 -10.32
N GLU A 291 6.42 1.15 -11.50
CA GLU A 291 6.19 -0.26 -11.82
C GLU A 291 6.99 -1.19 -10.88
N ALA A 292 8.24 -0.83 -10.59
CA ALA A 292 9.08 -1.58 -9.66
C ALA A 292 8.52 -1.55 -8.23
N ILE A 293 8.02 -0.40 -7.76
CA ILE A 293 7.30 -0.27 -6.47
C ILE A 293 6.06 -1.16 -6.47
N TRP A 294 5.23 -1.10 -7.51
CA TRP A 294 4.03 -1.92 -7.61
C TRP A 294 4.36 -3.41 -7.53
N ARG A 295 5.36 -3.87 -8.28
CA ARG A 295 5.80 -5.27 -8.28
C ARG A 295 6.36 -5.73 -6.93
N ALA A 296 7.08 -4.86 -6.22
CA ALA A 296 7.64 -5.17 -4.90
C ALA A 296 6.60 -5.17 -3.77
N THR A 297 5.40 -4.66 -4.01
CA THR A 297 4.34 -4.48 -3.01
C THR A 297 3.06 -5.18 -3.41
N ILE A 298 2.19 -4.54 -4.18
CA ILE A 298 0.89 -5.07 -4.62
C ILE A 298 1.08 -6.33 -5.45
N GLY A 299 1.99 -6.29 -6.43
CA GLY A 299 2.28 -7.42 -7.31
C GLY A 299 2.85 -8.63 -6.58
N ALA A 300 3.55 -8.43 -5.47
CA ALA A 300 4.05 -9.52 -4.63
C ALA A 300 2.90 -10.33 -3.97
N VAL A 301 1.74 -9.71 -3.77
CA VAL A 301 0.55 -10.32 -3.18
C VAL A 301 -0.41 -10.83 -4.24
N THR A 302 -0.68 -10.04 -5.27
CA THR A 302 -1.69 -10.34 -6.30
C THR A 302 -1.13 -11.16 -7.46
N GLY A 303 0.18 -11.11 -7.68
CA GLY A 303 0.79 -11.60 -8.91
C GLY A 303 0.44 -10.74 -10.13
N GLY A 304 0.82 -11.20 -11.31
CA GLY A 304 0.50 -10.51 -12.56
C GLY A 304 1.47 -9.40 -12.95
N GLU A 305 1.08 -8.64 -13.95
CA GLU A 305 1.80 -7.48 -14.46
C GLU A 305 1.25 -6.20 -13.83
N ALA A 306 2.11 -5.20 -13.63
CA ALA A 306 1.68 -3.90 -13.16
C ALA A 306 0.72 -3.27 -14.19
N PRO A 307 -0.38 -2.66 -13.75
CA PRO A 307 -1.21 -1.87 -14.66
C PRO A 307 -0.46 -0.61 -15.10
N GLU A 308 -0.96 0.06 -16.13
CA GLU A 308 -0.51 1.41 -16.44
C GLU A 308 -0.85 2.34 -15.28
N PRO A 309 0.09 3.21 -14.85
CA PRO A 309 -0.21 4.19 -13.82
C PRO A 309 -1.28 5.18 -14.28
N PRO A 310 -2.15 5.69 -13.39
CA PRO A 310 -3.16 6.66 -13.76
C PRO A 310 -2.53 7.95 -14.31
N ALA A 311 -3.14 8.55 -15.31
CA ALA A 311 -2.64 9.80 -15.86
C ALA A 311 -2.74 10.94 -14.82
N ILE A 312 -1.65 11.68 -14.63
CA ILE A 312 -1.59 12.79 -13.68
C ILE A 312 -2.55 13.90 -14.10
N GLY A 313 -3.31 14.45 -13.16
CA GLY A 313 -4.30 15.49 -13.42
C GLY A 313 -5.56 15.01 -14.12
N SER A 314 -5.79 13.71 -14.21
CA SER A 314 -6.91 13.11 -14.96
C SER A 314 -8.26 13.16 -14.26
N VAL A 315 -8.29 13.50 -12.97
CA VAL A 315 -9.53 13.48 -12.18
C VAL A 315 -9.81 14.85 -11.54
N PRO A 316 -11.10 15.20 -11.31
CA PRO A 316 -11.46 16.43 -10.62
C PRO A 316 -10.79 16.55 -9.24
N GLY A 317 -10.13 17.69 -8.99
CA GLY A 317 -9.35 17.94 -7.77
C GLY A 317 -7.87 17.63 -7.90
N SER A 318 -7.44 16.98 -8.98
CA SER A 318 -6.01 16.73 -9.25
C SER A 318 -5.48 17.52 -10.46
N GLU A 319 -6.31 18.30 -11.11
CA GLU A 319 -5.95 19.03 -12.33
C GLU A 319 -4.64 19.81 -12.14
N THR A 320 -3.78 19.72 -13.13
CA THR A 320 -2.51 20.45 -13.17
C THR A 320 -2.79 21.93 -13.48
N GLY A 321 -3.15 22.71 -12.47
CA GLY A 321 -3.29 24.15 -12.57
C GLY A 321 -1.92 24.83 -12.54
N GLY A 322 -1.41 25.29 -13.72
CA GLY A 322 -0.17 26.05 -13.83
C GLY A 322 1.01 25.24 -14.39
N ALA A 323 1.91 25.96 -15.06
CA ALA A 323 3.01 25.42 -15.84
C ALA A 323 3.80 24.32 -15.10
N VAL A 324 3.85 23.15 -15.75
CA VAL A 324 4.77 22.07 -15.36
C VAL A 324 6.19 22.62 -15.49
N PRO A 325 7.04 22.52 -14.43
CA PRO A 325 8.45 22.84 -14.57
C PRO A 325 9.06 21.93 -15.65
N PRO A 326 10.05 22.40 -16.41
CA PRO A 326 10.69 21.57 -17.43
C PRO A 326 11.29 20.32 -16.78
N THR A 327 10.97 19.17 -17.34
CA THR A 327 11.62 17.90 -17.03
C THR A 327 13.11 18.02 -17.31
N ALA A 328 13.95 17.60 -16.37
CA ALA A 328 15.42 17.67 -16.44
C ALA A 328 15.99 16.70 -17.46
#